data_cd158e89072558da1e72ebb8e271c527
#
_entry.id   cd158e89072558da1e72ebb8e271c527
#
_cell.length_a   1.000
_cell.length_b   1.000
_cell.length_c   1.000
_cell.angle_alpha   90.00
_cell.angle_beta   90.00
_cell.angle_gamma   90.00
#
_symmetry.space_group_name_H-M   'P 1'
#
loop_
_entity.id
_entity.type
_entity.pdbx_description
1 polymer ?
#
loop_
_entity_poly.entity_id
_entity_poly.type
_entity_poly.pdbx_seq_one_letter_code
_entity_poly.pdbx_strand_id
1 'polypeptide(L)'
;MSKLNSALGPVMNRRQALFLSATAGMSVALGKPAVAMDNTKTAAHQETGNCSTPRTAVASTGYGKVRGFVDGGVFTFKGVPYGADTGGDNRWLPAQPVKPWDGERPTLVYGANCPQHLHDFTAIEQSFIQDWDDGYMSEDMLKLNIWTPSLTGKRPVMFYIHGGGFSFGSSYELPSHEGAQMARHHDVVQISVNHRLNALGFMDLSEIGGADYADSVNVGMTDLVAALKWVRDNISNFGGDPDNVMIYGQSGGGSKVTTLLGMPSAQGLIHRVSVQSGGGGNAPTGDQSKELARQVMKELGLQPNDIASLRKIDWEKLNSAGNAAVAKINGPGPAMMMGAPGQRPRVGWGPTLDGRIINVRSFSEVAPEISKNVPMLIGSVSEEGNRMASRPTEAEWHATLARTYGDAKATALVTAMKKAHPEKSIRTLSYTVSYTHLTLPTIYSV
;
A
#
# COMPACT_ATOMS: atom_id res chain seq x y z
N MET A 1 -8.14 8.55 62.32
CA MET A 1 -7.71 8.33 60.94
C MET A 1 -8.60 7.23 60.34
N SER A 2 -9.78 7.61 59.94
CA SER A 2 -10.71 6.74 59.21
C SER A 2 -11.72 7.66 58.52
N LYS A 3 -11.94 7.54 57.27
CA LYS A 3 -12.87 8.23 56.35
C LYS A 3 -12.11 9.12 55.32
N LEU A 4 -11.57 8.42 54.31
CA LEU A 4 -11.34 8.97 52.94
C LEU A 4 -11.06 7.84 51.98
N ASN A 5 -12.07 6.99 51.70
CA ASN A 5 -12.04 6.02 50.63
C ASN A 5 -13.46 5.65 50.22
N SER A 6 -14.13 6.58 49.51
CA SER A 6 -15.38 6.21 48.79
C SER A 6 -15.73 7.29 47.75
N ALA A 7 -14.86 7.57 46.78
CA ALA A 7 -15.19 8.41 45.64
C ALA A 7 -14.26 8.16 44.46
N LEU A 8 -13.95 6.91 44.14
CA LEU A 8 -13.38 6.56 42.83
C LEU A 8 -14.34 5.55 42.17
N GLY A 9 -15.14 6.08 41.28
CA GLY A 9 -15.96 5.24 40.38
C GLY A 9 -15.06 4.32 39.51
N PRO A 10 -15.63 3.32 38.86
CA PRO A 10 -14.86 2.30 38.14
C PRO A 10 -13.94 2.95 37.09
N VAL A 11 -12.67 2.62 37.14
CA VAL A 11 -11.67 3.02 36.16
C VAL A 11 -12.09 2.47 34.81
N MET A 12 -12.54 3.36 33.92
CA MET A 12 -12.86 3.01 32.54
C MET A 12 -11.60 2.53 31.82
N ASN A 13 -11.69 1.40 31.11
CA ASN A 13 -10.61 0.92 30.26
C ASN A 13 -10.46 1.82 29.02
N ARG A 14 -9.29 1.77 28.38
CA ARG A 14 -8.93 2.60 27.20
C ARG A 14 -9.95 2.52 26.04
N ARG A 15 -10.64 1.40 25.87
CA ARG A 15 -11.68 1.23 24.85
C ARG A 15 -12.94 2.05 25.16
N GLN A 16 -13.32 2.20 26.40
CA GLN A 16 -14.50 2.97 26.81
C GLN A 16 -14.26 4.49 26.74
N ALA A 17 -13.03 4.97 26.94
CA ALA A 17 -12.68 6.39 26.81
C ALA A 17 -12.67 6.85 25.33
N LEU A 18 -12.30 6.01 24.40
CA LEU A 18 -12.31 6.32 22.95
C LEU A 18 -13.73 6.41 22.37
N PHE A 19 -14.68 5.65 22.92
CA PHE A 19 -16.09 5.72 22.48
C PHE A 19 -16.80 7.01 22.91
N LEU A 20 -16.43 7.59 24.04
CA LEU A 20 -17.04 8.82 24.54
C LEU A 20 -16.51 10.10 23.89
N SER A 21 -15.31 10.09 23.34
CA SER A 21 -14.74 11.26 22.64
C SER A 21 -15.21 11.39 21.18
N ALA A 22 -15.73 10.32 20.57
CA ALA A 22 -16.25 10.35 19.20
C ALA A 22 -17.70 10.85 19.10
N THR A 23 -18.46 10.87 20.21
CA THR A 23 -19.88 11.27 20.22
C THR A 23 -20.13 12.72 20.63
N ALA A 24 -19.15 13.45 21.12
CA ALA A 24 -19.30 14.83 21.60
C ALA A 24 -19.01 15.93 20.56
N GLY A 25 -18.60 15.57 19.35
CA GLY A 25 -18.12 16.52 18.31
C GLY A 25 -19.08 16.80 17.14
N MET A 26 -20.28 16.23 17.09
CA MET A 26 -21.20 16.41 15.96
C MET A 26 -22.60 16.85 16.41
N SER A 27 -22.72 18.06 16.83
CA SER A 27 -24.04 18.71 16.94
C SER A 27 -23.86 20.21 16.84
N VAL A 28 -23.74 20.77 15.63
CA VAL A 28 -24.31 22.09 15.22
C VAL A 28 -24.19 22.25 13.69
N ALA A 29 -25.35 22.56 13.10
CA ALA A 29 -25.60 23.16 11.80
C ALA A 29 -25.52 22.28 10.54
N LEU A 30 -26.70 21.89 10.01
CA LEU A 30 -27.24 22.42 8.74
C LEU A 30 -28.57 21.73 8.44
N GLY A 31 -29.66 22.46 8.57
CA GLY A 31 -30.99 22.04 8.16
C GLY A 31 -31.11 21.97 6.64
N LYS A 32 -31.25 20.76 6.13
CA LYS A 32 -32.02 20.37 4.92
C LYS A 32 -32.58 18.99 5.15
N PRO A 33 -33.79 18.67 4.68
CA PRO A 33 -34.44 17.40 5.01
C PRO A 33 -33.61 16.25 4.42
N ALA A 34 -33.20 15.37 5.31
CA ALA A 34 -32.69 14.06 4.92
C ALA A 34 -33.78 13.33 4.16
N VAL A 35 -33.52 12.93 2.93
CA VAL A 35 -34.31 11.91 2.25
C VAL A 35 -34.23 10.68 3.15
N ALA A 36 -35.37 10.28 3.71
CA ALA A 36 -35.47 9.05 4.47
C ALA A 36 -35.08 7.90 3.55
N MET A 37 -33.89 7.35 3.74
CA MET A 37 -33.57 6.04 3.17
C MET A 37 -34.51 5.04 3.84
N ASP A 38 -35.29 4.37 3.02
CA ASP A 38 -36.18 3.29 3.40
C ASP A 38 -35.36 2.15 4.03
N ASN A 39 -35.37 2.12 5.35
CA ASN A 39 -34.65 1.12 6.17
C ASN A 39 -35.35 -0.24 6.20
N THR A 40 -36.29 -0.52 5.30
CA THR A 40 -37.06 -1.77 5.30
C THR A 40 -36.40 -2.92 4.54
N LYS A 41 -35.16 -2.77 4.06
CA LYS A 41 -34.37 -3.87 3.44
C LYS A 41 -33.11 -4.23 4.21
N THR A 42 -33.10 -4.11 5.52
CA THR A 42 -32.16 -4.87 6.34
C THR A 42 -32.65 -6.31 6.35
N ALA A 43 -32.13 -7.11 5.41
CA ALA A 43 -32.18 -8.56 5.58
C ALA A 43 -31.64 -8.86 6.98
N ALA A 44 -32.46 -9.51 7.80
CA ALA A 44 -32.06 -9.94 9.13
C ALA A 44 -30.78 -10.76 9.01
N HIS A 45 -29.65 -10.15 9.31
CA HIS A 45 -28.42 -10.89 9.54
C HIS A 45 -28.67 -11.68 10.82
N GLN A 46 -29.00 -12.96 10.67
CA GLN A 46 -28.91 -13.87 11.79
C GLN A 46 -27.50 -13.73 12.35
N GLU A 47 -27.39 -13.35 13.60
CA GLU A 47 -26.15 -13.45 14.37
C GLU A 47 -25.76 -14.91 14.44
N THR A 48 -25.14 -15.41 13.40
CA THR A 48 -24.45 -16.69 13.46
C THR A 48 -23.18 -16.45 14.26
N GLY A 49 -23.09 -17.06 15.42
CA GLY A 49 -21.91 -16.96 16.28
C GLY A 49 -20.63 -17.28 15.51
N ASN A 50 -19.49 -16.80 16.02
CA ASN A 50 -18.18 -17.02 15.42
C ASN A 50 -17.91 -18.52 15.30
N CYS A 51 -17.71 -19.01 14.09
CA CYS A 51 -17.47 -20.42 13.86
C CYS A 51 -16.53 -20.69 12.68
N SER A 52 -15.79 -21.78 12.80
CA SER A 52 -14.98 -22.33 11.71
C SER A 52 -15.18 -23.84 11.68
N THR A 53 -15.90 -24.31 10.68
CA THR A 53 -16.13 -25.74 10.49
C THR A 53 -15.89 -26.11 9.02
N PRO A 54 -15.64 -27.39 8.71
CA PRO A 54 -15.54 -27.86 7.32
C PRO A 54 -16.80 -27.65 6.48
N ARG A 55 -17.91 -27.23 7.09
CA ARG A 55 -19.20 -27.05 6.42
C ARG A 55 -19.62 -25.60 6.26
N THR A 56 -18.95 -24.65 6.94
CA THR A 56 -19.44 -23.27 7.04
C THR A 56 -18.64 -22.28 6.25
N ALA A 57 -17.33 -22.38 6.19
CA ALA A 57 -16.46 -21.39 5.56
C ALA A 57 -15.44 -22.08 4.65
N VAL A 58 -15.93 -22.83 3.65
CA VAL A 58 -15.08 -23.51 2.68
C VAL A 58 -15.32 -22.95 1.30
N ALA A 59 -14.25 -22.57 0.61
CA ALA A 59 -14.26 -22.09 -0.77
C ALA A 59 -13.25 -22.86 -1.61
N SER A 60 -13.56 -23.06 -2.89
CA SER A 60 -12.66 -23.70 -3.85
C SER A 60 -11.77 -22.67 -4.51
N THR A 61 -10.53 -23.06 -4.77
CA THR A 61 -9.58 -22.30 -5.61
C THR A 61 -9.03 -23.21 -6.70
N GLY A 62 -8.35 -22.63 -7.69
CA GLY A 62 -7.67 -23.41 -8.73
C GLY A 62 -6.57 -24.35 -8.21
N TYR A 63 -6.18 -24.22 -6.93
CA TYR A 63 -5.11 -25.02 -6.32
C TYR A 63 -5.62 -26.01 -5.27
N GLY A 64 -6.86 -25.90 -4.84
CA GLY A 64 -7.46 -26.72 -3.78
C GLY A 64 -8.48 -25.93 -2.95
N LYS A 65 -9.10 -26.57 -1.97
CA LYS A 65 -10.06 -25.90 -1.09
C LYS A 65 -9.36 -25.16 0.03
N VAL A 66 -9.91 -24.02 0.42
CA VAL A 66 -9.49 -23.26 1.60
C VAL A 66 -10.61 -23.23 2.63
N ARG A 67 -10.26 -23.29 3.91
CA ARG A 67 -11.21 -23.21 5.02
C ARG A 67 -10.87 -22.01 5.90
N GLY A 68 -11.76 -21.03 5.88
CA GLY A 68 -11.72 -19.86 6.75
C GLY A 68 -12.61 -20.01 7.98
N PHE A 69 -13.16 -18.91 8.45
CA PHE A 69 -14.10 -18.84 9.56
C PHE A 69 -15.19 -17.79 9.28
N VAL A 70 -16.27 -17.85 10.06
CA VAL A 70 -17.32 -16.82 10.06
C VAL A 70 -17.19 -16.03 11.35
N ASP A 71 -17.17 -14.70 11.24
CA ASP A 71 -17.15 -13.76 12.34
C ASP A 71 -18.18 -12.65 12.11
N GLY A 72 -19.19 -12.59 12.97
CA GLY A 72 -20.26 -11.60 12.85
C GLY A 72 -20.94 -11.61 11.47
N GLY A 73 -21.15 -12.78 10.89
CA GLY A 73 -21.77 -12.96 9.56
C GLY A 73 -20.85 -12.74 8.36
N VAL A 74 -19.57 -12.47 8.58
CA VAL A 74 -18.57 -12.29 7.51
C VAL A 74 -17.71 -13.54 7.39
N PHE A 75 -17.67 -14.11 6.20
CA PHE A 75 -16.74 -15.18 5.84
C PHE A 75 -15.34 -14.60 5.66
N THR A 76 -14.39 -15.09 6.43
CA THR A 76 -13.03 -14.58 6.50
C THR A 76 -12.02 -15.66 6.16
N PHE A 77 -11.13 -15.37 5.22
CA PHE A 77 -10.03 -16.24 4.82
C PHE A 77 -8.73 -15.45 4.88
N LYS A 78 -7.81 -15.84 5.75
CA LYS A 78 -6.53 -15.16 5.97
C LYS A 78 -5.37 -16.01 5.47
N GLY A 79 -4.40 -15.40 4.77
CA GLY A 79 -3.22 -16.11 4.30
C GLY A 79 -3.47 -17.07 3.13
N VAL A 80 -4.43 -16.75 2.25
CA VAL A 80 -4.71 -17.54 1.04
C VAL A 80 -3.55 -17.38 0.04
N PRO A 81 -2.87 -18.46 -0.38
CA PRO A 81 -1.74 -18.36 -1.29
C PRO A 81 -2.19 -18.04 -2.72
N TYR A 82 -1.56 -17.06 -3.34
CA TYR A 82 -1.71 -16.74 -4.76
C TYR A 82 -0.42 -17.02 -5.56
N GLY A 83 0.69 -17.25 -4.88
CA GLY A 83 1.99 -17.63 -5.43
C GLY A 83 2.74 -18.56 -4.49
N ALA A 84 3.72 -19.27 -5.02
CA ALA A 84 4.63 -20.13 -4.27
C ALA A 84 5.61 -19.30 -3.45
N ASP A 85 6.35 -19.97 -2.55
CA ASP A 85 7.48 -19.38 -1.82
C ASP A 85 8.49 -18.75 -2.78
N THR A 86 8.86 -17.51 -2.51
CA THR A 86 9.80 -16.71 -3.33
C THR A 86 11.24 -16.83 -2.87
N GLY A 87 11.52 -17.63 -1.85
CA GLY A 87 12.86 -17.85 -1.33
C GLY A 87 13.69 -18.83 -2.16
N GLY A 88 14.96 -18.98 -1.78
CA GLY A 88 15.88 -19.93 -2.41
C GLY A 88 16.03 -19.72 -3.91
N ASP A 89 15.72 -20.76 -4.67
CA ASP A 89 15.83 -20.76 -6.13
C ASP A 89 14.83 -19.83 -6.84
N ASN A 90 13.77 -19.43 -6.16
CA ASN A 90 12.75 -18.54 -6.69
C ASN A 90 13.04 -17.04 -6.44
N ARG A 91 14.11 -16.70 -5.71
CA ARG A 91 14.45 -15.30 -5.45
C ARG A 91 14.61 -14.53 -6.74
N TRP A 92 13.94 -13.37 -6.79
CA TRP A 92 13.93 -12.42 -7.91
C TRP A 92 13.38 -12.97 -9.25
N LEU A 93 12.86 -14.19 -9.26
CA LEU A 93 12.10 -14.71 -10.39
C LEU A 93 10.63 -14.26 -10.31
N PRO A 94 9.89 -14.23 -11.43
CA PRO A 94 8.44 -14.05 -11.42
C PRO A 94 7.75 -15.03 -10.48
N ALA A 95 6.61 -14.62 -9.89
CA ALA A 95 5.84 -15.46 -8.99
C ALA A 95 5.53 -16.83 -9.64
N GLN A 96 5.94 -17.89 -8.96
CA GLN A 96 5.69 -19.26 -9.42
C GLN A 96 4.28 -19.71 -8.98
N PRO A 97 3.64 -20.61 -9.71
CA PRO A 97 2.33 -21.13 -9.34
C PRO A 97 2.39 -21.88 -8.02
N VAL A 98 1.32 -21.78 -7.27
CA VAL A 98 1.16 -22.53 -6.01
C VAL A 98 1.06 -24.01 -6.32
N LYS A 99 1.73 -24.86 -5.55
CA LYS A 99 1.58 -26.30 -5.66
C LYS A 99 0.16 -26.70 -5.21
N PRO A 100 -0.62 -27.38 -6.05
CA PRO A 100 -1.95 -27.84 -5.66
C PRO A 100 -1.92 -28.76 -4.44
N TRP A 101 -3.02 -28.76 -3.68
CA TRP A 101 -3.16 -29.59 -2.50
C TRP A 101 -4.51 -30.32 -2.49
N ASP A 102 -4.54 -31.46 -1.83
CA ASP A 102 -5.76 -32.22 -1.56
C ASP A 102 -6.41 -31.77 -0.24
N GLY A 103 -7.72 -31.94 -0.14
CA GLY A 103 -8.47 -31.59 1.07
C GLY A 103 -8.64 -30.08 1.26
N GLU A 104 -8.73 -29.66 2.52
CA GLU A 104 -8.98 -28.27 2.91
C GLU A 104 -7.76 -27.68 3.61
N ARG A 105 -7.18 -26.62 3.06
CA ARG A 105 -6.10 -25.87 3.67
C ARG A 105 -6.68 -24.84 4.65
N PRO A 106 -6.28 -24.84 5.92
CA PRO A 106 -6.69 -23.79 6.86
C PRO A 106 -6.16 -22.42 6.45
N THR A 107 -7.05 -21.42 6.42
CA THR A 107 -6.76 -20.00 6.16
C THR A 107 -7.36 -19.15 7.28
N LEU A 108 -6.88 -19.41 8.51
CA LEU A 108 -7.42 -18.86 9.74
C LEU A 108 -6.59 -17.71 10.31
N VAL A 109 -5.34 -17.59 9.86
CA VAL A 109 -4.37 -16.59 10.32
C VAL A 109 -3.73 -15.89 9.13
N TYR A 110 -3.26 -14.67 9.35
CA TYR A 110 -2.51 -13.94 8.33
C TYR A 110 -1.27 -14.70 7.90
N GLY A 111 -0.91 -14.57 6.63
CA GLY A 111 0.35 -15.08 6.10
C GLY A 111 1.53 -14.20 6.49
N ALA A 112 2.74 -14.64 6.14
CA ALA A 112 3.96 -13.87 6.37
C ALA A 112 3.93 -12.51 5.65
N ASN A 113 4.61 -11.54 6.24
CA ASN A 113 5.00 -10.29 5.59
C ASN A 113 6.26 -10.49 4.75
N CYS A 114 6.46 -9.64 3.76
CA CYS A 114 7.75 -9.54 3.10
C CYS A 114 8.83 -9.19 4.12
N PRO A 115 9.99 -9.91 4.14
CA PRO A 115 11.11 -9.55 4.98
C PRO A 115 11.51 -8.09 4.83
N GLN A 116 11.53 -7.37 5.95
CA GLN A 116 11.76 -5.93 6.01
C GLN A 116 12.33 -5.56 7.37
N HIS A 117 12.92 -4.37 7.50
CA HIS A 117 13.25 -3.86 8.82
C HIS A 117 11.98 -3.40 9.53
N LEU A 118 11.90 -3.71 10.81
CA LEU A 118 10.84 -3.18 11.67
C LEU A 118 10.92 -1.65 11.67
N HIS A 119 9.76 -1.03 11.71
CA HIS A 119 9.68 0.41 11.78
C HIS A 119 10.07 0.89 13.18
N ASP A 120 11.08 1.73 13.25
CA ASP A 120 11.31 2.52 14.46
C ASP A 120 10.38 3.75 14.44
N PHE A 121 9.13 3.52 14.78
CA PHE A 121 8.15 4.60 14.95
C PHE A 121 8.24 5.28 16.32
N THR A 122 9.17 4.88 17.17
CA THR A 122 9.28 5.40 18.55
C THR A 122 9.54 6.91 18.58
N ALA A 123 10.08 7.46 17.50
CA ALA A 123 10.37 8.88 17.37
C ALA A 123 9.21 9.72 16.79
N ILE A 124 8.06 9.13 16.44
CA ILE A 124 6.94 9.85 15.83
C ILE A 124 5.64 9.61 16.60
N GLU A 125 4.81 10.65 16.71
CA GLU A 125 3.52 10.58 17.44
C GLU A 125 2.60 9.49 16.92
N GLN A 126 2.70 9.12 15.66
CA GLN A 126 1.89 8.07 15.04
C GLN A 126 2.04 6.71 15.73
N SER A 127 3.21 6.41 16.29
CA SER A 127 3.43 5.16 17.03
C SER A 127 2.59 5.04 18.30
N PHE A 128 2.09 6.16 18.83
CA PHE A 128 1.24 6.17 20.02
C PHE A 128 -0.26 6.02 19.71
N ILE A 129 -0.68 6.38 18.49
CA ILE A 129 -2.09 6.40 18.11
C ILE A 129 -2.48 5.25 17.17
N GLN A 130 -1.52 4.52 16.63
CA GLN A 130 -1.75 3.40 15.73
C GLN A 130 -1.32 2.09 16.37
N ASP A 131 -2.18 1.08 16.27
CA ASP A 131 -1.92 -0.27 16.74
C ASP A 131 -1.28 -1.06 15.58
N TRP A 132 0.05 -1.04 15.52
CA TRP A 132 0.82 -1.70 14.46
C TRP A 132 0.98 -3.19 14.74
N ASP A 133 0.69 -4.01 13.72
CA ASP A 133 0.98 -5.45 13.73
C ASP A 133 2.10 -5.74 12.73
N ASP A 134 3.31 -5.91 13.24
CA ASP A 134 4.46 -6.25 12.42
C ASP A 134 4.40 -7.70 11.88
N GLY A 135 3.56 -8.55 12.46
CA GLY A 135 3.39 -9.95 12.05
C GLY A 135 4.69 -10.74 12.10
N TYR A 136 4.78 -11.78 11.28
CA TYR A 136 6.00 -12.55 11.08
C TYR A 136 6.48 -12.45 9.63
N MET A 137 7.78 -12.53 9.41
CA MET A 137 8.43 -12.32 8.13
C MET A 137 8.90 -13.62 7.50
N SER A 138 8.65 -13.80 6.20
CA SER A 138 9.15 -14.94 5.42
C SER A 138 9.10 -14.62 3.94
N GLU A 139 9.92 -15.29 3.16
CA GLU A 139 9.86 -15.20 1.70
C GLU A 139 8.67 -15.96 1.10
N ASP A 140 7.92 -16.73 1.91
CA ASP A 140 6.61 -17.30 1.55
C ASP A 140 5.45 -16.29 1.82
N MET A 141 5.63 -15.03 1.36
CA MET A 141 4.68 -13.94 1.62
C MET A 141 3.60 -13.77 0.55
N LEU A 142 3.61 -14.49 -0.56
CA LEU A 142 2.63 -14.29 -1.63
C LEU A 142 1.24 -14.81 -1.21
N LYS A 143 0.62 -14.07 -0.29
CA LYS A 143 -0.68 -14.38 0.34
C LYS A 143 -1.61 -13.19 0.22
N LEU A 144 -2.90 -13.48 0.20
CA LEU A 144 -3.96 -12.49 0.29
C LEU A 144 -4.97 -12.87 1.37
N ASN A 145 -5.77 -11.90 1.79
CA ASN A 145 -6.83 -12.08 2.77
C ASN A 145 -8.15 -11.67 2.14
N ILE A 146 -9.23 -12.36 2.46
CA ILE A 146 -10.55 -12.16 1.85
C ILE A 146 -11.61 -12.08 2.94
N TRP A 147 -12.47 -11.08 2.85
CA TRP A 147 -13.67 -10.90 3.67
C TRP A 147 -14.87 -10.75 2.75
N THR A 148 -15.90 -11.54 2.97
CA THR A 148 -17.12 -11.51 2.16
C THR A 148 -18.35 -11.80 3.00
N PRO A 149 -19.49 -11.14 2.76
CA PRO A 149 -20.74 -11.45 3.47
C PRO A 149 -21.40 -12.75 2.98
N SER A 150 -20.99 -13.30 1.83
CA SER A 150 -21.51 -14.56 1.30
C SER A 150 -20.57 -15.16 0.26
N LEU A 151 -20.48 -16.47 0.23
CA LEU A 151 -19.70 -17.24 -0.77
C LEU A 151 -20.39 -17.31 -2.15
N THR A 152 -21.62 -16.79 -2.27
CA THR A 152 -22.37 -16.75 -3.53
C THR A 152 -22.77 -15.32 -3.89
N GLY A 153 -22.98 -15.06 -5.15
CA GLY A 153 -23.36 -13.74 -5.68
C GLY A 153 -22.35 -13.18 -6.65
N LYS A 154 -22.48 -11.89 -6.97
CA LYS A 154 -21.59 -11.10 -7.85
C LYS A 154 -21.36 -9.73 -7.22
N ARG A 155 -20.61 -9.70 -6.12
CA ARG A 155 -20.32 -8.45 -5.39
C ARG A 155 -19.15 -7.73 -6.01
N PRO A 156 -19.14 -6.38 -5.95
CA PRO A 156 -17.94 -5.63 -6.24
C PRO A 156 -16.76 -6.11 -5.40
N VAL A 157 -15.59 -6.19 -6.00
CA VAL A 157 -14.35 -6.59 -5.33
C VAL A 157 -13.52 -5.35 -5.07
N MET A 158 -13.15 -5.14 -3.81
CA MET A 158 -12.26 -4.09 -3.38
C MET A 158 -10.89 -4.68 -3.03
N PHE A 159 -9.87 -4.39 -3.82
CA PHE A 159 -8.53 -4.95 -3.70
C PHE A 159 -7.57 -3.89 -3.15
N TYR A 160 -7.22 -4.03 -1.87
CA TYR A 160 -6.36 -3.11 -1.14
C TYR A 160 -4.88 -3.45 -1.32
N ILE A 161 -4.09 -2.41 -1.64
CA ILE A 161 -2.64 -2.48 -1.73
C ILE A 161 -2.04 -1.54 -0.70
N HIS A 162 -1.27 -2.09 0.25
CA HIS A 162 -0.72 -1.34 1.38
C HIS A 162 0.31 -0.30 0.98
N GLY A 163 0.54 0.68 1.86
CA GLY A 163 1.52 1.75 1.74
C GLY A 163 2.96 1.32 1.99
N GLY A 164 3.73 2.20 2.63
CA GLY A 164 5.14 1.94 2.98
C GLY A 164 6.11 2.10 1.81
N GLY A 165 5.76 2.88 0.80
CA GLY A 165 6.53 2.98 -0.44
C GLY A 165 6.60 1.64 -1.14
N PHE A 166 7.82 1.23 -1.46
CA PHE A 166 8.13 -0.08 -2.03
C PHE A 166 9.12 -0.86 -1.14
N SER A 167 9.30 -0.39 0.10
CA SER A 167 10.35 -0.89 0.99
C SER A 167 9.79 -1.66 2.17
N PHE A 168 8.58 -1.37 2.63
CA PHE A 168 7.97 -1.91 3.85
C PHE A 168 6.44 -1.90 3.79
N GLY A 169 5.81 -2.42 4.84
CA GLY A 169 4.38 -2.50 5.00
C GLY A 169 3.83 -3.91 4.83
N SER A 170 2.56 -4.09 5.17
CA SER A 170 1.86 -5.35 4.98
C SER A 170 0.36 -5.17 4.78
N SER A 171 -0.29 -6.24 4.36
CA SER A 171 -1.73 -6.29 4.14
C SER A 171 -2.57 -6.21 5.42
N TYR A 172 -1.95 -6.22 6.61
CA TYR A 172 -2.62 -6.23 7.92
C TYR A 172 -1.89 -5.47 9.02
N GLU A 173 -0.89 -4.65 8.65
CA GLU A 173 -0.09 -3.86 9.61
C GLU A 173 -0.91 -2.90 10.48
N LEU A 174 -2.12 -2.56 10.05
CA LEU A 174 -3.03 -1.68 10.79
C LEU A 174 -4.43 -2.30 10.89
N PRO A 175 -5.17 -2.09 11.99
CA PRO A 175 -6.55 -2.54 12.12
C PRO A 175 -7.49 -2.03 11.01
N SER A 176 -7.18 -0.89 10.41
CA SER A 176 -7.92 -0.34 9.27
C SER A 176 -7.78 -1.16 7.98
N HIS A 177 -6.82 -2.07 7.90
CA HIS A 177 -6.64 -2.97 6.77
C HIS A 177 -7.52 -4.23 6.88
N GLU A 178 -8.14 -4.46 8.04
CA GLU A 178 -9.11 -5.53 8.22
C GLU A 178 -10.39 -5.25 7.45
N GLY A 179 -10.79 -6.18 6.58
CA GLY A 179 -11.87 -5.97 5.63
C GLY A 179 -13.27 -6.30 6.13
N ALA A 180 -13.44 -6.85 7.36
CA ALA A 180 -14.72 -7.35 7.83
C ALA A 180 -15.81 -6.26 7.88
N GLN A 181 -15.47 -5.05 8.33
CA GLN A 181 -16.41 -3.95 8.40
C GLN A 181 -16.84 -3.49 6.99
N MET A 182 -15.86 -3.43 6.05
CA MET A 182 -16.15 -3.07 4.67
C MET A 182 -17.11 -4.09 4.03
N ALA A 183 -16.82 -5.38 4.17
CA ALA A 183 -17.65 -6.44 3.66
C ALA A 183 -19.06 -6.41 4.26
N ARG A 184 -19.18 -6.21 5.58
CA ARG A 184 -20.46 -6.22 6.31
C ARG A 184 -21.36 -5.06 5.95
N HIS A 185 -20.81 -3.84 5.86
CA HIS A 185 -21.61 -2.63 5.72
C HIS A 185 -21.85 -2.19 4.27
N HIS A 186 -21.01 -2.65 3.32
CA HIS A 186 -21.06 -2.19 1.94
C HIS A 186 -21.36 -3.32 0.93
N ASP A 187 -21.62 -4.53 1.38
CA ASP A 187 -21.93 -5.70 0.53
C ASP A 187 -20.89 -5.91 -0.57
N VAL A 188 -19.62 -5.87 -0.21
CA VAL A 188 -18.47 -6.04 -1.10
C VAL A 188 -17.62 -7.23 -0.68
N VAL A 189 -16.82 -7.75 -1.60
CA VAL A 189 -15.70 -8.63 -1.27
C VAL A 189 -14.47 -7.76 -1.07
N GLN A 190 -13.95 -7.69 0.16
CA GLN A 190 -12.73 -6.98 0.48
C GLN A 190 -11.54 -7.92 0.42
N ILE A 191 -10.45 -7.47 -0.22
CA ILE A 191 -9.17 -8.20 -0.30
C ILE A 191 -8.05 -7.28 0.15
N SER A 192 -7.08 -7.84 0.89
CA SER A 192 -5.78 -7.21 1.11
C SER A 192 -4.65 -8.18 0.72
N VAL A 193 -3.51 -7.66 0.26
CA VAL A 193 -2.47 -8.48 -0.38
C VAL A 193 -1.07 -8.13 0.12
N ASN A 194 -0.26 -9.16 0.40
CA ASN A 194 1.18 -9.07 0.57
C ASN A 194 1.89 -9.36 -0.77
N HIS A 195 3.00 -8.70 -1.00
CA HIS A 195 3.85 -8.87 -2.18
C HIS A 195 5.31 -8.56 -1.82
N ARG A 196 6.25 -8.88 -2.69
CA ARG A 196 7.67 -8.57 -2.46
C ARG A 196 7.94 -7.08 -2.45
N LEU A 197 8.85 -6.68 -1.56
CA LEU A 197 9.27 -5.29 -1.31
C LEU A 197 10.80 -5.20 -1.33
N ASN A 198 11.33 -4.00 -1.18
CA ASN A 198 12.76 -3.70 -1.00
C ASN A 198 13.66 -4.41 -2.02
N ALA A 199 14.84 -4.87 -1.62
CA ALA A 199 15.75 -5.61 -2.47
C ALA A 199 15.15 -6.93 -2.99
N LEU A 200 14.21 -7.55 -2.26
CA LEU A 200 13.56 -8.78 -2.69
C LEU A 200 12.58 -8.57 -3.85
N GLY A 201 12.00 -7.38 -3.97
CA GLY A 201 11.00 -7.05 -4.98
C GLY A 201 11.49 -6.16 -6.12
N PHE A 202 12.62 -5.43 -5.94
CA PHE A 202 13.00 -4.33 -6.82
C PHE A 202 14.51 -4.22 -7.09
N MET A 203 15.28 -5.27 -6.87
CA MET A 203 16.72 -5.29 -7.20
C MET A 203 16.92 -5.69 -8.66
N ASP A 204 17.58 -4.81 -9.45
CA ASP A 204 17.87 -5.07 -10.86
C ASP A 204 19.07 -6.00 -11.00
N LEU A 205 18.81 -7.25 -11.27
CA LEU A 205 19.80 -8.30 -11.47
C LEU A 205 20.01 -8.65 -12.96
N SER A 206 19.47 -7.87 -13.88
CA SER A 206 19.55 -8.15 -15.32
C SER A 206 20.99 -8.24 -15.85
N GLU A 207 21.90 -7.43 -15.29
CA GLU A 207 23.33 -7.48 -15.62
C GLU A 207 24.11 -8.52 -14.81
N ILE A 208 23.62 -8.89 -13.63
CA ILE A 208 24.31 -9.77 -12.67
C ILE A 208 23.94 -11.23 -12.92
N GLY A 209 22.63 -11.52 -13.11
CA GLY A 209 22.10 -12.87 -13.24
C GLY A 209 21.76 -13.30 -14.66
N GLY A 210 21.90 -12.41 -15.64
CA GLY A 210 21.59 -12.70 -17.04
C GLY A 210 20.09 -12.74 -17.34
N ALA A 211 19.73 -13.43 -18.43
CA ALA A 211 18.39 -13.42 -18.99
C ALA A 211 17.27 -13.87 -18.02
N ASP A 212 17.54 -14.83 -17.15
CA ASP A 212 16.58 -15.35 -16.19
C ASP A 212 16.14 -14.28 -15.17
N TYR A 213 16.99 -13.27 -14.93
CA TYR A 213 16.75 -12.18 -13.99
C TYR A 213 16.38 -10.85 -14.69
N ALA A 214 16.04 -10.89 -15.96
CA ALA A 214 15.71 -9.68 -16.72
C ALA A 214 14.51 -8.91 -16.15
N ASP A 215 13.60 -9.59 -15.45
CA ASP A 215 12.40 -9.02 -14.84
C ASP A 215 12.55 -8.70 -13.34
N SER A 216 13.72 -8.99 -12.76
CA SER A 216 13.97 -8.94 -11.31
C SER A 216 13.65 -7.58 -10.68
N VAL A 217 13.90 -6.49 -11.40
CA VAL A 217 13.67 -5.11 -10.94
C VAL A 217 12.20 -4.78 -10.68
N ASN A 218 11.26 -5.56 -11.26
CA ASN A 218 9.83 -5.30 -11.18
C ASN A 218 9.02 -6.50 -10.64
N VAL A 219 9.67 -7.51 -10.04
CA VAL A 219 8.95 -8.70 -9.55
C VAL A 219 7.95 -8.36 -8.46
N GLY A 220 8.19 -7.34 -7.62
CA GLY A 220 7.21 -6.86 -6.65
C GLY A 220 5.93 -6.32 -7.30
N MET A 221 6.02 -5.76 -8.50
CA MET A 221 4.83 -5.34 -9.26
C MET A 221 4.17 -6.51 -9.98
N THR A 222 4.94 -7.46 -10.52
CA THR A 222 4.37 -8.66 -11.16
C THR A 222 3.70 -9.59 -10.15
N ASP A 223 4.08 -9.56 -8.86
CA ASP A 223 3.36 -10.25 -7.79
C ASP A 223 1.92 -9.72 -7.65
N LEU A 224 1.73 -8.40 -7.70
CA LEU A 224 0.39 -7.79 -7.67
C LEU A 224 -0.43 -8.19 -8.90
N VAL A 225 0.19 -8.28 -10.08
CA VAL A 225 -0.48 -8.81 -11.27
C VAL A 225 -0.87 -10.27 -11.09
N ALA A 226 0.00 -11.09 -10.49
CA ALA A 226 -0.31 -12.49 -10.19
C ALA A 226 -1.50 -12.60 -9.21
N ALA A 227 -1.55 -11.75 -8.18
CA ALA A 227 -2.68 -11.69 -7.26
C ALA A 227 -3.98 -11.26 -7.96
N LEU A 228 -3.94 -10.29 -8.86
CA LEU A 228 -5.10 -9.87 -9.65
C LEU A 228 -5.58 -10.96 -10.61
N LYS A 229 -4.67 -11.71 -11.23
CA LYS A 229 -5.02 -12.91 -12.03
C LYS A 229 -5.68 -13.97 -11.16
N TRP A 230 -5.13 -14.20 -9.95
CA TRP A 230 -5.75 -15.11 -8.99
C TRP A 230 -7.19 -14.64 -8.63
N VAL A 231 -7.42 -13.36 -8.44
CA VAL A 231 -8.77 -12.79 -8.20
C VAL A 231 -9.69 -13.08 -9.37
N ARG A 232 -9.27 -12.78 -10.59
CA ARG A 232 -10.06 -13.10 -11.81
C ARG A 232 -10.49 -14.57 -11.85
N ASP A 233 -9.59 -15.48 -11.52
CA ASP A 233 -9.80 -16.92 -11.69
C ASP A 233 -10.58 -17.56 -10.53
N ASN A 234 -10.64 -16.91 -9.34
CA ASN A 234 -11.13 -17.57 -8.13
C ASN A 234 -12.23 -16.80 -7.38
N ILE A 235 -12.33 -15.46 -7.55
CA ILE A 235 -13.13 -14.65 -6.63
C ILE A 235 -14.63 -14.93 -6.71
N SER A 236 -15.12 -15.52 -7.79
CA SER A 236 -16.51 -15.96 -7.92
C SER A 236 -16.89 -17.01 -6.87
N ASN A 237 -15.93 -17.84 -6.44
CA ASN A 237 -16.13 -18.83 -5.37
C ASN A 237 -16.21 -18.20 -3.95
N PHE A 238 -15.93 -16.90 -3.88
CA PHE A 238 -16.05 -16.08 -2.67
C PHE A 238 -17.18 -15.04 -2.81
N GLY A 239 -18.08 -15.21 -3.77
CA GLY A 239 -19.23 -14.33 -4.01
C GLY A 239 -18.89 -13.00 -4.66
N GLY A 240 -17.67 -12.83 -5.20
CA GLY A 240 -17.22 -11.64 -5.90
C GLY A 240 -17.43 -11.69 -7.41
N ASP A 241 -17.44 -10.53 -8.05
CA ASP A 241 -17.51 -10.35 -9.50
C ASP A 241 -16.11 -10.06 -10.04
N PRO A 242 -15.50 -10.99 -10.82
CA PRO A 242 -14.19 -10.77 -11.41
C PRO A 242 -14.15 -9.63 -12.42
N ASP A 243 -15.30 -9.24 -12.98
CA ASP A 243 -15.44 -8.13 -13.92
C ASP A 243 -15.77 -6.79 -13.24
N ASN A 244 -15.74 -6.74 -11.92
CA ASN A 244 -16.01 -5.54 -11.14
C ASN A 244 -14.99 -5.36 -9.99
N VAL A 245 -13.72 -5.26 -10.34
CA VAL A 245 -12.59 -5.14 -9.42
C VAL A 245 -12.12 -3.69 -9.35
N MET A 246 -12.18 -3.09 -8.15
CA MET A 246 -11.55 -1.82 -7.84
C MET A 246 -10.27 -2.05 -7.07
N ILE A 247 -9.13 -1.60 -7.59
CA ILE A 247 -7.89 -1.56 -6.82
C ILE A 247 -7.74 -0.21 -6.11
N TYR A 248 -7.25 -0.22 -4.88
CA TYR A 248 -7.03 1.01 -4.14
C TYR A 248 -5.86 0.90 -3.18
N GLY A 249 -5.27 2.04 -2.84
CA GLY A 249 -4.15 2.08 -1.92
C GLY A 249 -3.76 3.50 -1.51
N GLN A 250 -3.09 3.60 -0.37
CA GLN A 250 -2.65 4.85 0.21
C GLN A 250 -1.12 4.95 0.13
N SER A 251 -0.59 6.17 -0.08
CA SER A 251 0.85 6.44 -0.14
C SER A 251 1.53 5.58 -1.21
N GLY A 252 2.53 4.75 -0.84
CA GLY A 252 3.15 3.78 -1.74
C GLY A 252 2.15 2.82 -2.38
N GLY A 253 1.03 2.50 -1.70
CA GLY A 253 -0.08 1.74 -2.26
C GLY A 253 -0.75 2.45 -3.43
N GLY A 254 -0.99 3.75 -3.30
CA GLY A 254 -1.48 4.58 -4.40
C GLY A 254 -0.50 4.62 -5.58
N SER A 255 0.81 4.68 -5.31
CA SER A 255 1.84 4.60 -6.35
C SER A 255 1.87 3.23 -7.05
N LYS A 256 1.61 2.14 -6.32
CA LYS A 256 1.46 0.80 -6.91
C LYS A 256 0.22 0.73 -7.80
N VAL A 257 -0.92 1.30 -7.35
CA VAL A 257 -2.16 1.41 -8.15
C VAL A 257 -1.88 2.11 -9.48
N THR A 258 -1.25 3.28 -9.44
CA THR A 258 -0.93 4.04 -10.66
C THR A 258 0.05 3.30 -11.56
N THR A 259 1.04 2.60 -11.00
CA THR A 259 1.99 1.80 -11.78
C THR A 259 1.29 0.66 -12.51
N LEU A 260 0.36 -0.05 -11.86
CA LEU A 260 -0.42 -1.13 -12.46
C LEU A 260 -1.24 -0.67 -13.67
N LEU A 261 -1.73 0.56 -13.66
CA LEU A 261 -2.44 1.14 -14.82
C LEU A 261 -1.56 1.31 -16.06
N GLY A 262 -0.24 1.40 -15.90
CA GLY A 262 0.73 1.47 -16.98
C GLY A 262 1.29 0.10 -17.40
N MET A 263 0.89 -1.00 -16.76
CA MET A 263 1.42 -2.34 -17.02
C MET A 263 0.52 -3.13 -17.99
N PRO A 264 1.01 -3.53 -19.19
CA PRO A 264 0.23 -4.32 -20.13
C PRO A 264 -0.32 -5.62 -19.52
N SER A 265 0.44 -6.25 -18.62
CA SER A 265 0.05 -7.50 -17.96
C SER A 265 -1.11 -7.36 -16.96
N ALA A 266 -1.47 -6.14 -16.57
CA ALA A 266 -2.61 -5.83 -15.71
C ALA A 266 -3.88 -5.43 -16.50
N GLN A 267 -3.76 -5.27 -17.82
CA GLN A 267 -4.89 -4.89 -18.66
C GLN A 267 -6.04 -5.91 -18.55
N GLY A 268 -7.26 -5.40 -18.39
CA GLY A 268 -8.46 -6.23 -18.23
C GLY A 268 -8.65 -6.86 -16.85
N LEU A 269 -7.74 -6.63 -15.91
CA LEU A 269 -7.84 -7.09 -14.51
C LEU A 269 -8.36 -6.00 -13.57
N ILE A 270 -8.39 -4.76 -14.02
CA ILE A 270 -8.69 -3.56 -13.21
C ILE A 270 -9.85 -2.82 -13.86
N HIS A 271 -10.93 -2.62 -13.11
CA HIS A 271 -12.15 -2.00 -13.60
C HIS A 271 -12.38 -0.61 -13.02
N ARG A 272 -11.83 -0.29 -11.86
CA ARG A 272 -11.85 1.02 -11.19
C ARG A 272 -10.63 1.17 -10.32
N VAL A 273 -10.24 2.41 -10.02
CA VAL A 273 -9.14 2.68 -9.10
C VAL A 273 -9.45 3.80 -8.11
N SER A 274 -8.87 3.69 -6.91
CA SER A 274 -8.80 4.80 -5.97
C SER A 274 -7.37 5.00 -5.49
N VAL A 275 -6.83 6.18 -5.77
CA VAL A 275 -5.45 6.57 -5.42
C VAL A 275 -5.52 7.55 -4.26
N GLN A 276 -4.98 7.17 -3.12
CA GLN A 276 -5.06 7.94 -1.88
C GLN A 276 -3.65 8.41 -1.48
N SER A 277 -3.43 9.71 -1.55
CA SER A 277 -2.13 10.32 -1.17
C SER A 277 -0.92 9.62 -1.80
N GLY A 278 -1.07 9.21 -3.05
CA GLY A 278 -0.06 8.47 -3.81
C GLY A 278 -0.14 8.83 -5.29
N GLY A 279 0.75 8.27 -6.07
CA GLY A 279 0.82 8.49 -7.51
C GLY A 279 2.06 9.25 -7.94
N GLY A 280 2.47 9.10 -9.18
CA GLY A 280 3.44 9.96 -9.86
C GLY A 280 4.83 10.12 -9.22
N GLY A 281 5.26 9.22 -8.35
CA GLY A 281 6.61 9.28 -7.78
C GLY A 281 7.68 9.14 -8.86
N ASN A 282 8.86 9.75 -8.63
CA ASN A 282 10.02 9.54 -9.49
C ASN A 282 10.47 8.08 -9.38
N ALA A 283 10.03 7.24 -10.31
CA ALA A 283 10.55 5.89 -10.44
C ALA A 283 12.06 5.96 -10.77
N PRO A 284 12.87 5.07 -10.20
CA PRO A 284 14.27 4.94 -10.58
C PRO A 284 14.40 4.74 -12.10
N THR A 285 15.46 5.28 -12.68
CA THR A 285 15.84 4.90 -14.05
C THR A 285 16.48 3.52 -14.04
N GLY A 286 16.53 2.85 -15.20
CA GLY A 286 17.23 1.57 -15.32
C GLY A 286 18.68 1.64 -14.83
N ASP A 287 19.42 2.71 -15.20
CA ASP A 287 20.82 2.89 -14.75
C ASP A 287 20.92 3.06 -13.22
N GLN A 288 19.97 3.77 -12.60
CA GLN A 288 19.93 3.93 -11.15
C GLN A 288 19.66 2.60 -10.44
N SER A 289 18.74 1.79 -10.96
CA SER A 289 18.40 0.48 -10.39
C SER A 289 19.56 -0.51 -10.52
N LYS A 290 20.26 -0.51 -11.65
CA LYS A 290 21.47 -1.32 -11.87
C LYS A 290 22.62 -0.88 -10.96
N GLU A 291 22.84 0.43 -10.80
CA GLU A 291 23.85 0.95 -9.89
C GLU A 291 23.55 0.59 -8.43
N LEU A 292 22.27 0.66 -8.03
CA LEU A 292 21.87 0.22 -6.70
C LEU A 292 22.16 -1.27 -6.48
N ALA A 293 21.87 -2.12 -7.45
CA ALA A 293 22.19 -3.54 -7.38
C ALA A 293 23.70 -3.80 -7.26
N ARG A 294 24.52 -3.13 -8.09
CA ARG A 294 25.99 -3.21 -8.01
C ARG A 294 26.51 -2.76 -6.64
N GLN A 295 25.92 -1.70 -6.06
CA GLN A 295 26.32 -1.24 -4.74
C GLN A 295 25.91 -2.24 -3.64
N VAL A 296 24.75 -2.91 -3.74
CA VAL A 296 24.36 -3.98 -2.82
C VAL A 296 25.37 -5.13 -2.86
N MET A 297 25.80 -5.56 -4.06
CA MET A 297 26.84 -6.60 -4.19
C MET A 297 28.14 -6.21 -3.46
N LYS A 298 28.55 -4.93 -3.57
CA LYS A 298 29.73 -4.42 -2.85
C LYS A 298 29.54 -4.42 -1.32
N GLU A 299 28.38 -4.00 -0.83
CA GLU A 299 28.07 -4.00 0.61
C GLU A 299 28.06 -5.43 1.20
N LEU A 300 27.68 -6.42 0.38
CA LEU A 300 27.73 -7.84 0.74
C LEU A 300 29.11 -8.47 0.60
N GLY A 301 30.08 -7.78 0.01
CA GLY A 301 31.41 -8.32 -0.29
C GLY A 301 31.40 -9.40 -1.37
N LEU A 302 30.40 -9.40 -2.26
CA LEU A 302 30.26 -10.39 -3.33
C LEU A 302 30.91 -9.91 -4.62
N GLN A 303 31.33 -10.85 -5.47
CA GLN A 303 31.78 -10.55 -6.81
C GLN A 303 30.59 -10.04 -7.67
N PRO A 304 30.81 -9.18 -8.67
CA PRO A 304 29.74 -8.54 -9.42
C PRO A 304 28.72 -9.48 -10.10
N ASN A 305 29.09 -10.72 -10.38
CA ASN A 305 28.26 -11.71 -11.08
C ASN A 305 27.95 -12.96 -10.24
N ASP A 306 28.19 -12.91 -8.92
CA ASP A 306 27.99 -14.05 -8.03
C ASP A 306 26.52 -14.15 -7.56
N ILE A 307 25.64 -14.46 -8.50
CA ILE A 307 24.21 -14.69 -8.21
C ILE A 307 23.99 -15.89 -7.30
N ALA A 308 24.84 -16.91 -7.38
CA ALA A 308 24.72 -18.12 -6.60
C ALA A 308 24.95 -17.89 -5.10
N SER A 309 25.92 -17.05 -4.75
CA SER A 309 26.13 -16.63 -3.37
C SER A 309 25.05 -15.64 -2.92
N LEU A 310 24.64 -14.69 -3.77
CA LEU A 310 23.60 -13.71 -3.46
C LEU A 310 22.28 -14.41 -3.09
N ARG A 311 21.89 -15.47 -3.78
CA ARG A 311 20.67 -16.25 -3.48
C ARG A 311 20.68 -16.92 -2.12
N LYS A 312 21.85 -17.14 -1.52
CA LYS A 312 22.05 -17.79 -0.20
C LYS A 312 22.17 -16.81 0.94
N ILE A 313 22.22 -15.51 0.66
CA ILE A 313 22.30 -14.47 1.70
C ILE A 313 21.01 -14.45 2.51
N ASP A 314 21.14 -14.44 3.84
CA ASP A 314 19.98 -14.23 4.71
C ASP A 314 19.31 -12.88 4.42
N TRP A 315 18.00 -12.85 4.49
CA TRP A 315 17.25 -11.66 4.12
C TRP A 315 17.57 -10.45 5.00
N GLU A 316 17.89 -10.64 6.27
CA GLU A 316 18.33 -9.57 7.19
C GLU A 316 19.61 -8.89 6.69
N LYS A 317 20.59 -9.71 6.28
CA LYS A 317 21.85 -9.23 5.72
C LYS A 317 21.65 -8.55 4.38
N LEU A 318 20.76 -9.08 3.53
CA LEU A 318 20.40 -8.48 2.23
C LEU A 318 19.74 -7.10 2.43
N ASN A 319 18.77 -6.99 3.35
CA ASN A 319 18.07 -5.73 3.62
C ASN A 319 19.02 -4.69 4.25
N SER A 320 19.92 -5.11 5.15
CA SER A 320 20.94 -4.23 5.73
C SER A 320 21.88 -3.68 4.67
N ALA A 321 22.37 -4.54 3.77
CA ALA A 321 23.21 -4.14 2.63
C ALA A 321 22.45 -3.23 1.66
N GLY A 322 21.17 -3.51 1.42
CA GLY A 322 20.30 -2.69 0.60
C GLY A 322 20.13 -1.27 1.15
N ASN A 323 19.88 -1.14 2.45
CA ASN A 323 19.76 0.16 3.11
C ASN A 323 21.09 0.93 3.11
N ALA A 324 22.21 0.24 3.34
CA ALA A 324 23.54 0.83 3.25
C ALA A 324 23.84 1.33 1.83
N ALA A 325 23.51 0.56 0.81
CA ALA A 325 23.68 0.94 -0.60
C ALA A 325 22.85 2.19 -0.95
N VAL A 326 21.57 2.23 -0.56
CA VAL A 326 20.69 3.39 -0.75
C VAL A 326 21.26 4.63 -0.05
N ALA A 327 21.71 4.49 1.20
CA ALA A 327 22.29 5.59 1.96
C ALA A 327 23.58 6.11 1.29
N LYS A 328 24.43 5.22 0.81
CA LYS A 328 25.73 5.56 0.18
C LYS A 328 25.56 6.29 -1.15
N ILE A 329 24.61 5.85 -1.99
CA ILE A 329 24.32 6.51 -3.27
C ILE A 329 23.72 7.90 -3.06
N ASN A 330 22.81 8.03 -2.11
CA ASN A 330 22.11 9.29 -1.85
C ASN A 330 22.93 10.30 -1.04
N GLY A 331 23.95 9.85 -0.31
CA GLY A 331 24.70 10.69 0.63
C GLY A 331 23.88 11.10 1.87
N PRO A 332 24.46 11.93 2.77
CA PRO A 332 23.81 12.37 3.99
C PRO A 332 22.57 13.23 3.70
N GLY A 333 21.52 13.02 4.46
CA GLY A 333 20.27 13.79 4.40
C GLY A 333 19.05 12.93 4.74
N PRO A 334 17.90 13.52 5.06
CA PRO A 334 16.71 12.75 5.38
C PRO A 334 16.33 11.85 4.20
N ALA A 335 16.04 10.59 4.50
CA ALA A 335 15.57 9.59 3.54
C ALA A 335 14.13 9.92 3.10
N MET A 336 13.93 10.98 2.34
CA MET A 336 12.66 11.26 1.68
C MET A 336 12.67 10.65 0.29
N MET A 337 11.70 9.80 0.02
CA MET A 337 11.49 9.16 -1.28
C MET A 337 11.15 10.16 -2.41
N MET A 338 10.91 11.44 -2.07
CA MET A 338 10.63 12.51 -3.01
C MET A 338 11.72 13.58 -2.87
N GLY A 339 12.62 13.64 -3.84
CA GLY A 339 13.55 14.74 -3.96
C GLY A 339 12.77 16.06 -4.13
N ALA A 340 13.24 17.15 -3.51
CA ALA A 340 12.71 18.45 -3.84
C ALA A 340 12.88 18.67 -5.36
N PRO A 341 11.88 19.28 -6.04
CA PRO A 341 11.99 19.60 -7.44
C PRO A 341 13.33 20.34 -7.71
N GLY A 342 14.02 19.96 -8.77
CA GLY A 342 15.36 20.49 -9.11
C GLY A 342 16.55 19.75 -8.46
N GLN A 343 16.32 18.85 -7.50
CA GLN A 343 17.34 17.91 -7.03
C GLN A 343 17.28 16.61 -7.85
N ARG A 344 18.44 15.94 -7.96
CA ARG A 344 18.44 14.59 -8.55
C ARG A 344 17.49 13.70 -7.75
N PRO A 345 16.61 12.92 -8.43
CA PRO A 345 15.76 11.96 -7.75
C PRO A 345 16.62 11.07 -6.85
N ARG A 346 16.22 10.91 -5.59
CA ARG A 346 16.90 9.97 -4.70
C ARG A 346 16.66 8.56 -5.18
N VAL A 347 17.71 7.76 -5.20
CA VAL A 347 17.64 6.34 -5.53
C VAL A 347 17.00 5.61 -4.37
N GLY A 348 16.08 4.71 -4.67
CA GLY A 348 15.40 3.85 -3.69
C GLY A 348 14.80 2.64 -4.38
N TRP A 349 14.21 1.76 -3.61
CA TRP A 349 13.48 0.63 -4.14
C TRP A 349 12.18 1.09 -4.78
N GLY A 350 11.87 0.56 -5.95
CA GLY A 350 10.60 0.86 -6.63
C GLY A 350 10.57 0.42 -8.09
N PRO A 351 9.38 0.51 -8.69
CA PRO A 351 9.17 0.11 -10.07
C PRO A 351 10.04 0.92 -11.02
N THR A 352 10.68 0.24 -11.95
CA THR A 352 11.60 0.84 -12.92
C THR A 352 11.05 0.68 -14.33
N LEU A 353 11.15 1.73 -15.15
CA LEU A 353 10.87 1.64 -16.57
C LEU A 353 11.92 0.75 -17.23
N ASP A 354 11.57 -0.49 -17.50
CA ASP A 354 12.44 -1.49 -18.10
C ASP A 354 12.13 -1.76 -19.58
N GLY A 355 11.04 -1.17 -20.11
CA GLY A 355 10.57 -1.39 -21.48
C GLY A 355 10.00 -2.78 -21.72
N ARG A 356 9.85 -3.61 -20.70
CA ARG A 356 9.33 -4.99 -20.74
C ARG A 356 8.08 -5.16 -19.89
N ILE A 357 8.21 -5.01 -18.58
CA ILE A 357 7.13 -5.11 -17.59
C ILE A 357 6.41 -3.78 -17.48
N ILE A 358 7.17 -2.69 -17.42
CA ILE A 358 6.66 -1.33 -17.30
C ILE A 358 7.16 -0.52 -18.48
N ASN A 359 6.28 -0.24 -19.44
CA ASN A 359 6.61 0.44 -20.68
C ASN A 359 6.32 1.93 -20.62
N VAL A 360 5.41 2.35 -19.74
CA VAL A 360 4.91 3.72 -19.67
C VAL A 360 4.87 4.15 -18.21
N ARG A 361 5.35 5.37 -17.94
CA ARG A 361 5.04 6.02 -16.65
C ARG A 361 3.56 6.35 -16.64
N SER A 362 2.83 5.78 -15.68
CA SER A 362 1.49 6.25 -15.39
C SER A 362 1.57 7.71 -14.94
N PHE A 363 0.69 8.55 -15.49
CA PHE A 363 0.58 9.97 -15.15
C PHE A 363 1.83 10.83 -15.44
N SER A 364 2.51 10.62 -16.57
CA SER A 364 3.46 11.60 -17.07
C SER A 364 2.72 12.82 -17.66
N GLU A 365 2.58 12.89 -18.97
CA GLU A 365 1.87 14.00 -19.63
C GLU A 365 0.46 13.58 -20.11
N VAL A 366 0.26 12.28 -20.33
CA VAL A 366 -1.01 11.68 -20.80
C VAL A 366 -1.28 10.36 -20.07
N ALA A 367 -2.57 10.03 -19.93
CA ALA A 367 -2.99 8.74 -19.40
C ALA A 367 -2.51 7.60 -20.33
N PRO A 368 -2.04 6.46 -19.79
CA PRO A 368 -1.68 5.31 -20.61
C PRO A 368 -2.88 4.84 -21.43
N GLU A 369 -2.67 4.60 -22.73
CA GLU A 369 -3.72 4.16 -23.65
C GLU A 369 -4.47 2.92 -23.15
N ILE A 370 -3.72 1.98 -22.52
CA ILE A 370 -4.26 0.72 -22.00
C ILE A 370 -5.24 0.89 -20.82
N SER A 371 -5.25 2.03 -20.16
CA SER A 371 -6.07 2.31 -18.98
C SER A 371 -6.84 3.63 -19.03
N LYS A 372 -6.85 4.33 -20.17
CA LYS A 372 -7.50 5.63 -20.32
C LYS A 372 -9.00 5.63 -19.97
N ASN A 373 -9.67 4.49 -20.08
CA ASN A 373 -11.09 4.33 -19.80
C ASN A 373 -11.38 3.75 -18.40
N VAL A 374 -10.35 3.53 -17.57
CA VAL A 374 -10.54 3.05 -16.20
C VAL A 374 -10.96 4.21 -15.30
N PRO A 375 -12.18 4.21 -14.74
CA PRO A 375 -12.62 5.26 -13.82
C PRO A 375 -11.70 5.38 -12.63
N MET A 376 -11.34 6.62 -12.26
CA MET A 376 -10.38 6.91 -11.21
C MET A 376 -10.93 7.89 -10.19
N LEU A 377 -10.79 7.56 -8.92
CA LEU A 377 -10.90 8.48 -7.81
C LEU A 377 -9.48 8.76 -7.28
N ILE A 378 -9.07 10.01 -7.30
CA ILE A 378 -7.77 10.42 -6.75
C ILE A 378 -7.96 11.50 -5.70
N GLY A 379 -7.24 11.41 -4.61
CA GLY A 379 -7.32 12.36 -3.52
C GLY A 379 -6.11 12.32 -2.63
N SER A 380 -6.05 13.31 -1.75
CA SER A 380 -4.95 13.52 -0.83
C SER A 380 -5.40 14.34 0.37
N VAL A 381 -4.59 14.33 1.41
CA VAL A 381 -4.80 15.20 2.56
C VAL A 381 -4.23 16.60 2.30
N SER A 382 -4.80 17.61 2.95
CA SER A 382 -4.39 19.01 2.74
C SER A 382 -2.97 19.33 3.26
N GLU A 383 -2.42 18.50 4.13
CA GLU A 383 -1.14 18.73 4.81
C GLU A 383 -0.22 17.50 4.75
N GLU A 384 -0.02 16.94 3.55
CA GLU A 384 0.77 15.73 3.31
C GLU A 384 2.22 15.77 3.86
N GLY A 385 2.84 16.93 3.82
CA GLY A 385 4.23 17.08 4.22
C GLY A 385 4.42 17.49 5.68
N ASN A 386 3.36 17.46 6.49
CA ASN A 386 3.41 17.99 7.86
C ASN A 386 4.27 17.12 8.78
N ARG A 387 5.58 17.26 8.68
CA ARG A 387 6.49 16.79 9.71
C ARG A 387 6.55 17.84 10.81
N MET A 388 6.13 17.47 11.99
CA MET A 388 5.82 18.30 13.15
C MET A 388 6.87 19.33 13.61
N ALA A 389 8.09 19.26 13.10
CA ALA A 389 9.19 20.09 13.59
C ALA A 389 9.40 21.39 12.80
N SER A 390 8.92 21.53 11.56
CA SER A 390 9.27 22.71 10.76
C SER A 390 8.17 23.75 10.79
N ARG A 391 8.53 24.92 11.25
CA ARG A 391 7.70 26.14 11.19
C ARG A 391 8.42 27.15 10.31
N PRO A 392 8.42 27.01 8.97
CA PRO A 392 9.17 27.90 8.12
C PRO A 392 8.62 29.31 8.20
N THR A 393 9.52 30.27 8.18
CA THR A 393 9.19 31.67 7.88
C THR A 393 8.80 31.79 6.40
N GLU A 394 8.16 32.87 6.00
CA GLU A 394 7.84 33.15 4.60
C GLU A 394 9.10 33.15 3.72
N ALA A 395 10.19 33.72 4.21
CA ALA A 395 11.47 33.78 3.52
C ALA A 395 12.09 32.39 3.28
N GLU A 396 12.04 31.50 4.28
CA GLU A 396 12.51 30.12 4.15
C GLU A 396 11.64 29.29 3.20
N TRP A 397 10.32 29.50 3.25
CA TRP A 397 9.39 28.89 2.33
C TRP A 397 9.64 29.37 0.89
N HIS A 398 9.75 30.69 0.67
CA HIS A 398 10.11 31.28 -0.61
C HIS A 398 11.44 30.73 -1.13
N ALA A 399 12.50 30.71 -0.31
CA ALA A 399 13.80 30.16 -0.68
C ALA A 399 13.73 28.67 -1.07
N THR A 400 12.85 27.90 -0.44
CA THR A 400 12.61 26.49 -0.79
C THR A 400 11.96 26.36 -2.16
N LEU A 401 10.96 27.18 -2.45
CA LEU A 401 10.29 27.23 -3.75
C LEU A 401 11.23 27.76 -4.85
N ALA A 402 12.06 28.75 -4.53
CA ALA A 402 12.99 29.34 -5.47
C ALA A 402 14.06 28.35 -5.96
N ARG A 403 14.56 27.50 -5.06
CA ARG A 403 15.47 26.40 -5.43
C ARG A 403 14.85 25.42 -6.44
N THR A 404 13.54 25.32 -6.44
CA THR A 404 12.74 24.37 -7.21
C THR A 404 12.31 24.96 -8.56
N TYR A 405 11.71 26.15 -8.51
CA TYR A 405 10.97 26.74 -9.62
C TYR A 405 11.62 28.00 -10.17
N GLY A 406 12.70 28.47 -9.52
CA GLY A 406 13.28 29.77 -9.76
C GLY A 406 12.54 30.89 -9.00
N ASP A 407 13.24 32.00 -8.78
CA ASP A 407 12.81 33.07 -7.87
C ASP A 407 11.48 33.73 -8.30
N ALA A 408 11.34 34.03 -9.59
CA ALA A 408 10.12 34.66 -10.12
C ALA A 408 8.87 33.78 -9.93
N LYS A 409 8.96 32.48 -10.17
CA LYS A 409 7.83 31.54 -9.95
C LYS A 409 7.55 31.34 -8.46
N ALA A 410 8.58 31.28 -7.63
CA ALA A 410 8.43 31.20 -6.18
C ALA A 410 7.65 32.40 -5.63
N THR A 411 8.01 33.62 -6.04
CA THR A 411 7.30 34.85 -5.66
C THR A 411 5.84 34.82 -6.09
N ALA A 412 5.57 34.41 -7.34
CA ALA A 412 4.21 34.30 -7.84
C ALA A 412 3.38 33.26 -7.07
N LEU A 413 3.96 32.10 -6.74
CA LEU A 413 3.31 31.04 -5.97
C LEU A 413 2.98 31.49 -4.54
N VAL A 414 3.95 32.07 -3.81
CA VAL A 414 3.73 32.56 -2.45
C VAL A 414 2.63 33.62 -2.43
N THR A 415 2.67 34.56 -3.38
CA THR A 415 1.65 35.62 -3.50
C THR A 415 0.26 35.05 -3.79
N ALA A 416 0.16 34.13 -4.77
CA ALA A 416 -1.11 33.52 -5.15
C ALA A 416 -1.71 32.71 -3.99
N MET A 417 -0.91 31.93 -3.27
CA MET A 417 -1.36 31.08 -2.15
C MET A 417 -1.84 31.94 -0.98
N LYS A 418 -1.12 33.00 -0.63
CA LYS A 418 -1.55 33.94 0.43
C LYS A 418 -2.83 34.66 0.06
N LYS A 419 -3.00 35.02 -1.21
CA LYS A 419 -4.24 35.63 -1.72
C LYS A 419 -5.41 34.65 -1.69
N ALA A 420 -5.19 33.41 -2.07
CA ALA A 420 -6.24 32.39 -2.11
C ALA A 420 -6.67 31.90 -0.72
N HIS A 421 -5.77 31.94 0.25
CA HIS A 421 -5.97 31.43 1.61
C HIS A 421 -5.43 32.38 2.66
N PRO A 422 -6.03 33.58 2.78
CA PRO A 422 -5.51 34.62 3.70
C PRO A 422 -5.61 34.22 5.18
N GLU A 423 -6.47 33.26 5.49
CA GLU A 423 -6.68 32.72 6.84
C GLU A 423 -5.63 31.67 7.27
N LYS A 424 -4.86 31.13 6.32
CA LYS A 424 -3.91 30.07 6.62
C LYS A 424 -2.54 30.61 7.03
N SER A 425 -1.91 29.94 7.99
CA SER A 425 -0.53 30.24 8.40
C SER A 425 0.46 29.90 7.26
N ILE A 426 1.63 30.55 7.29
CA ILE A 426 2.75 30.21 6.36
C ILE A 426 3.10 28.73 6.46
N ARG A 427 3.08 28.16 7.67
CA ARG A 427 3.25 26.72 7.88
C ARG A 427 2.26 25.90 7.04
N THR A 428 0.98 26.15 7.17
CA THR A 428 -0.07 25.44 6.44
C THR A 428 0.08 25.63 4.93
N LEU A 429 0.33 26.85 4.48
CA LEU A 429 0.53 27.15 3.05
C LEU A 429 1.75 26.44 2.47
N SER A 430 2.85 26.36 3.23
CA SER A 430 4.08 25.69 2.78
C SER A 430 3.87 24.18 2.51
N TYR A 431 3.00 23.52 3.25
CA TYR A 431 2.65 22.12 3.05
C TYR A 431 1.66 21.93 1.89
N THR A 432 0.69 22.82 1.75
CA THR A 432 -0.30 22.77 0.68
C THR A 432 0.36 22.87 -0.71
N VAL A 433 1.35 23.75 -0.89
CA VAL A 433 2.04 23.91 -2.17
C VAL A 433 2.87 22.69 -2.56
N SER A 434 3.58 22.10 -1.60
CA SER A 434 4.38 20.89 -1.85
C SER A 434 3.54 19.76 -2.40
N TYR A 435 2.27 19.71 -2.02
CA TYR A 435 1.33 18.67 -2.41
C TYR A 435 0.63 18.96 -3.75
N THR A 436 0.14 20.18 -3.94
CA THR A 436 -0.66 20.57 -5.13
C THR A 436 0.12 20.33 -6.43
N HIS A 437 1.44 20.48 -6.41
CA HIS A 437 2.29 20.22 -7.58
C HIS A 437 2.55 18.74 -7.90
N LEU A 438 2.26 17.82 -6.96
CA LEU A 438 2.33 16.39 -7.21
C LEU A 438 1.06 15.85 -7.87
N THR A 439 -0.05 16.58 -7.74
CA THR A 439 -1.38 16.13 -8.20
C THR A 439 -1.93 16.94 -9.38
N LEU A 440 -1.53 18.19 -9.56
CA LEU A 440 -2.05 19.04 -10.64
C LEU A 440 -1.81 18.51 -12.07
N PRO A 441 -0.67 17.91 -12.42
CA PRO A 441 -0.53 17.30 -13.74
C PRO A 441 -1.53 16.19 -14.02
N THR A 442 -2.05 15.56 -12.96
CA THR A 442 -2.96 14.41 -13.04
C THR A 442 -4.42 14.83 -13.22
N ILE A 443 -4.80 16.04 -12.82
CA ILE A 443 -6.19 16.52 -12.84
C ILE A 443 -6.57 17.13 -14.19
N TYR A 444 -5.61 17.56 -15.00
CA TYR A 444 -5.87 18.19 -16.31
C TYR A 444 -5.97 17.22 -17.49
N SER A 445 -5.94 15.92 -17.25
CA SER A 445 -6.09 14.89 -18.28
C SER A 445 -7.47 14.20 -18.26
N VAL A 446 -8.48 14.85 -17.72
CA VAL A 446 -9.89 14.41 -17.81
C VAL A 446 -10.66 15.37 -18.71
#